data_d4b525930e2e8e57365910d3a7b2dc75
#
_entry.id   d4b525930e2e8e57365910d3a7b2dc75
#
_cell.length_a   1.000
_cell.length_b   1.000
_cell.length_c   1.000
_cell.angle_alpha   90.00
_cell.angle_beta   90.00
_cell.angle_gamma   90.00
#
_symmetry.space_group_name_H-M   'P 1'
#
loop_
_entity.id
_entity.type
_entity.pdbx_description
1 polymer ?
#
loop_
_entity_poly.entity_id
_entity_poly.type
_entity_poly.pdbx_seq_one_letter_code
_entity_poly.pdbx_strand_id
1 'polypeptide(L)'
;MITRDLVIVGGGPAGMAAALSAHRHGIEDILLIERDQHLGGILNQCIHPGFGLDYFKEILTGPEYAHKVTNELHSIPAIEISLRSFVVKLTKNKILTLLKPGTLEQIEARALIMATGCREKTREMIQIPGTRPAGIFSAGLAQKLMNIEGLLPGKNIVVVGSGDIGLIMARRLTLEGAEVKAVIEIQNQSRGLIRNVVQCLEDFNIPLYLNHKITRIYGNKRAEKVDVAKVDNQFNVIANSQFSIECDTILISVGLIPENELIEMAGIPIDPKTNGPASTELNKTPIPGLFVCGNSFKVYDLADSVSRDSELAGELAAQYLRGKP
;
A
#
# COMPACT_ATOMS: atom_id res chain seq x y z
N MET A 1 6.67 -8.02 30.70
CA MET A 1 6.74 -8.42 29.28
C MET A 1 5.82 -9.62 29.11
N ILE A 2 4.96 -9.61 28.13
CA ILE A 2 4.00 -10.69 27.85
C ILE A 2 4.58 -11.51 26.71
N THR A 3 4.54 -12.85 26.82
CA THR A 3 4.95 -13.75 25.72
C THR A 3 3.72 -14.27 24.99
N ARG A 4 3.77 -14.30 23.65
CA ARG A 4 2.70 -14.81 22.77
C ARG A 4 3.28 -15.87 21.83
N ASP A 5 2.48 -16.86 21.47
CA ASP A 5 2.91 -17.87 20.51
C ASP A 5 3.11 -17.25 19.12
N LEU A 6 2.11 -16.56 18.60
CA LEU A 6 2.18 -15.87 17.32
C LEU A 6 1.75 -14.40 17.45
N VAL A 7 2.60 -13.51 16.99
CA VAL A 7 2.25 -12.10 16.80
C VAL A 7 2.25 -11.77 15.30
N ILE A 8 1.24 -11.05 14.84
CA ILE A 8 1.12 -10.58 13.46
C ILE A 8 1.02 -9.06 13.48
N VAL A 9 1.88 -8.35 12.75
CA VAL A 9 1.92 -6.89 12.69
C VAL A 9 1.35 -6.40 11.36
N GLY A 10 0.19 -5.78 11.43
CA GLY A 10 -0.59 -5.25 10.30
C GLY A 10 -1.89 -6.03 10.06
N GLY A 11 -3.02 -5.35 10.22
CA GLY A 11 -4.37 -5.89 10.04
C GLY A 11 -4.96 -5.67 8.64
N GLY A 12 -4.11 -5.53 7.62
CA GLY A 12 -4.51 -5.51 6.21
C GLY A 12 -4.80 -6.91 5.67
N PRO A 13 -5.08 -7.06 4.36
CA PRO A 13 -5.44 -8.34 3.75
C PRO A 13 -4.39 -9.44 4.02
N ALA A 14 -3.11 -9.09 4.01
CA ALA A 14 -2.03 -10.03 4.29
C ALA A 14 -2.08 -10.58 5.72
N GLY A 15 -2.11 -9.70 6.73
CA GLY A 15 -2.10 -10.11 8.13
C GLY A 15 -3.37 -10.85 8.54
N MET A 16 -4.52 -10.43 8.01
CA MET A 16 -5.79 -11.12 8.25
C MET A 16 -5.78 -12.55 7.69
N ALA A 17 -5.31 -12.73 6.43
CA ALA A 17 -5.21 -14.05 5.81
C ALA A 17 -4.19 -14.95 6.54
N ALA A 18 -3.05 -14.38 6.96
CA ALA A 18 -2.04 -15.11 7.75
C ALA A 18 -2.58 -15.56 9.11
N ALA A 19 -3.37 -14.72 9.79
CA ALA A 19 -3.99 -15.06 11.08
C ALA A 19 -4.98 -16.22 10.94
N LEU A 20 -5.88 -16.16 9.96
CA LEU A 20 -6.83 -17.24 9.67
C LEU A 20 -6.10 -18.55 9.32
N SER A 21 -5.07 -18.47 8.49
CA SER A 21 -4.27 -19.64 8.12
C SER A 21 -3.54 -20.25 9.33
N ALA A 22 -2.91 -19.43 10.17
CA ALA A 22 -2.23 -19.91 11.36
C ALA A 22 -3.20 -20.64 12.33
N HIS A 23 -4.40 -20.09 12.54
CA HIS A 23 -5.43 -20.73 13.34
C HIS A 23 -5.88 -22.07 12.70
N ARG A 24 -6.18 -22.10 11.41
CA ARG A 24 -6.51 -23.34 10.68
C ARG A 24 -5.42 -24.40 10.81
N HIS A 25 -4.17 -23.99 11.00
CA HIS A 25 -3.04 -24.87 11.27
C HIS A 25 -2.77 -25.08 12.77
N GLY A 26 -3.74 -24.82 13.66
CA GLY A 26 -3.76 -25.22 15.06
C GLY A 26 -3.00 -24.30 16.03
N ILE A 27 -2.83 -23.02 15.71
CA ILE A 27 -2.32 -22.02 16.66
C ILE A 27 -3.51 -21.39 17.39
N GLU A 28 -3.47 -21.44 18.74
CA GLU A 28 -4.55 -21.00 19.62
C GLU A 28 -4.23 -19.69 20.37
N ASP A 29 -2.99 -19.18 20.28
CA ASP A 29 -2.58 -17.90 20.85
C ASP A 29 -2.01 -17.01 19.75
N ILE A 30 -2.89 -16.22 19.11
CA ILE A 30 -2.57 -15.32 18.02
C ILE A 30 -2.92 -13.89 18.42
N LEU A 31 -1.95 -12.97 18.36
CA LEU A 31 -2.16 -11.54 18.53
C LEU A 31 -2.01 -10.83 17.18
N LEU A 32 -3.09 -10.29 16.65
CA LEU A 32 -3.09 -9.43 15.45
C LEU A 32 -3.07 -7.96 15.87
N ILE A 33 -1.99 -7.26 15.53
CA ILE A 33 -1.75 -5.85 15.88
C ILE A 33 -2.06 -4.97 14.68
N GLU A 34 -2.92 -3.94 14.87
CA GLU A 34 -3.24 -2.94 13.86
C GLU A 34 -3.12 -1.52 14.45
N ARG A 35 -2.44 -0.64 13.72
CA ARG A 35 -2.25 0.76 14.12
C ARG A 35 -3.51 1.61 14.00
N ASP A 36 -4.35 1.29 13.03
CA ASP A 36 -5.61 1.99 12.79
C ASP A 36 -6.72 1.50 13.75
N GLN A 37 -7.87 2.15 13.69
CA GLN A 37 -9.03 1.80 14.52
C GLN A 37 -9.90 0.69 13.91
N HIS A 38 -9.55 0.21 12.72
CA HIS A 38 -10.27 -0.85 12.00
C HIS A 38 -9.27 -1.75 11.28
N LEU A 39 -9.61 -3.04 11.17
CA LEU A 39 -8.93 -3.96 10.27
C LEU A 39 -9.27 -3.63 8.80
N GLY A 40 -8.50 -4.21 7.87
CA GLY A 40 -8.70 -4.07 6.42
C GLY A 40 -7.59 -3.26 5.72
N GLY A 41 -6.87 -2.40 6.45
CA GLY A 41 -5.79 -1.59 5.88
C GLY A 41 -6.26 -0.80 4.66
N ILE A 42 -5.49 -0.88 3.56
CA ILE A 42 -5.78 -0.13 2.32
C ILE A 42 -7.12 -0.51 1.66
N LEU A 43 -7.66 -1.70 1.91
CA LEU A 43 -8.94 -2.13 1.35
C LEU A 43 -10.08 -1.18 1.73
N ASN A 44 -10.07 -0.63 2.94
CA ASN A 44 -11.14 0.23 3.44
C ASN A 44 -11.36 1.50 2.60
N GLN A 45 -10.34 1.98 1.91
CA GLN A 45 -10.45 3.16 1.04
C GLN A 45 -10.67 2.83 -0.44
N CYS A 46 -10.59 1.54 -0.83
CA CYS A 46 -10.74 1.08 -2.20
C CYS A 46 -12.21 0.75 -2.52
N ILE A 47 -13.05 1.78 -2.69
CA ILE A 47 -14.51 1.61 -2.87
C ILE A 47 -14.94 1.14 -4.26
N HIS A 48 -14.00 0.95 -5.18
CA HIS A 48 -14.27 0.39 -6.52
C HIS A 48 -14.35 -1.14 -6.49
N PRO A 49 -15.08 -1.78 -7.41
CA PRO A 49 -15.13 -3.24 -7.54
C PRO A 49 -13.82 -3.80 -8.15
N GLY A 50 -13.65 -5.11 -8.03
CA GLY A 50 -12.53 -5.85 -8.62
C GLY A 50 -11.69 -6.64 -7.62
N PHE A 51 -12.15 -6.72 -6.37
CA PHE A 51 -11.57 -7.54 -5.31
C PHE A 51 -12.34 -8.85 -5.15
N GLY A 52 -11.69 -9.88 -4.65
CA GLY A 52 -12.31 -11.15 -4.25
C GLY A 52 -12.60 -12.13 -5.37
N LEU A 53 -12.40 -11.76 -6.63
CA LEU A 53 -12.74 -12.62 -7.77
C LEU A 53 -12.00 -13.97 -7.72
N ASP A 54 -10.72 -13.94 -7.39
CA ASP A 54 -9.88 -15.14 -7.32
C ASP A 54 -9.92 -15.82 -5.95
N TYR A 55 -10.04 -15.02 -4.88
CA TYR A 55 -9.97 -15.52 -3.51
C TYR A 55 -11.33 -15.99 -3.00
N PHE A 56 -12.40 -15.22 -3.21
CA PHE A 56 -13.76 -15.55 -2.76
C PHE A 56 -14.69 -16.05 -3.87
N LYS A 57 -14.27 -15.97 -5.13
CA LYS A 57 -15.12 -16.22 -6.32
C LYS A 57 -16.32 -15.26 -6.41
N GLU A 58 -16.16 -14.08 -5.86
CA GLU A 58 -17.16 -13.00 -5.84
C GLU A 58 -16.50 -11.70 -6.26
N ILE A 59 -17.26 -10.80 -6.91
CA ILE A 59 -16.78 -9.45 -7.22
C ILE A 59 -17.19 -8.54 -6.06
N LEU A 60 -16.20 -8.06 -5.32
CA LEU A 60 -16.37 -7.22 -4.13
C LEU A 60 -15.68 -5.86 -4.34
N THR A 61 -16.09 -4.87 -3.55
CA THR A 61 -15.31 -3.68 -3.26
C THR A 61 -14.27 -4.00 -2.17
N GLY A 62 -13.28 -3.11 -2.00
CA GLY A 62 -12.28 -3.29 -0.93
C GLY A 62 -12.91 -3.38 0.46
N PRO A 63 -13.84 -2.47 0.86
CA PRO A 63 -14.54 -2.57 2.15
C PRO A 63 -15.34 -3.86 2.34
N GLU A 64 -16.03 -4.35 1.32
CA GLU A 64 -16.76 -5.64 1.39
C GLU A 64 -15.81 -6.81 1.61
N TYR A 65 -14.67 -6.80 0.90
CA TYR A 65 -13.60 -7.78 1.11
C TYR A 65 -13.08 -7.75 2.55
N ALA A 66 -12.72 -6.56 3.04
CA ALA A 66 -12.23 -6.39 4.40
C ALA A 66 -13.26 -6.83 5.46
N HIS A 67 -14.53 -6.46 5.27
CA HIS A 67 -15.62 -6.82 6.17
C HIS A 67 -15.81 -8.35 6.25
N LYS A 68 -15.78 -9.03 5.10
CA LYS A 68 -15.94 -10.49 5.04
C LYS A 68 -14.87 -11.22 5.86
N VAL A 69 -13.59 -10.84 5.70
CA VAL A 69 -12.48 -11.43 6.46
C VAL A 69 -12.51 -11.03 7.94
N THR A 70 -12.85 -9.78 8.23
CA THR A 70 -12.93 -9.27 9.61
C THR A 70 -13.99 -10.01 10.41
N ASN A 71 -15.16 -10.30 9.82
CA ASN A 71 -16.22 -11.06 10.47
C ASN A 71 -15.77 -12.49 10.80
N GLU A 72 -15.03 -13.16 9.90
CA GLU A 72 -14.46 -14.47 10.17
C GLU A 72 -13.47 -14.42 11.35
N LEU A 73 -12.56 -13.44 11.36
CA LEU A 73 -11.61 -13.25 12.46
C LEU A 73 -12.28 -13.03 13.82
N HIS A 74 -13.30 -12.20 13.88
CA HIS A 74 -14.04 -11.94 15.14
C HIS A 74 -14.79 -13.18 15.67
N SER A 75 -15.07 -14.15 14.84
CA SER A 75 -15.72 -15.41 15.27
C SER A 75 -14.74 -16.40 15.91
N ILE A 76 -13.43 -16.11 15.89
CA ILE A 76 -12.37 -17.01 16.36
C ILE A 76 -11.77 -16.49 17.68
N PRO A 77 -12.09 -17.07 18.85
CA PRO A 77 -11.58 -16.60 20.14
C PRO A 77 -10.05 -16.71 20.31
N ALA A 78 -9.41 -17.60 19.54
CA ALA A 78 -7.95 -17.78 19.51
C ALA A 78 -7.19 -16.60 18.91
N ILE A 79 -7.88 -15.67 18.25
CA ILE A 79 -7.27 -14.51 17.62
C ILE A 79 -7.66 -13.25 18.40
N GLU A 80 -6.71 -12.75 19.20
CA GLU A 80 -6.85 -11.44 19.84
C GLU A 80 -6.48 -10.33 18.87
N ILE A 81 -7.36 -9.31 18.72
CA ILE A 81 -7.13 -8.16 17.86
C ILE A 81 -6.80 -6.93 18.71
N SER A 82 -5.63 -6.34 18.49
CA SER A 82 -5.17 -5.13 19.17
C SER A 82 -5.16 -3.95 18.21
N LEU A 83 -6.26 -3.19 18.16
CA LEU A 83 -6.39 -1.98 17.37
C LEU A 83 -5.71 -0.77 18.04
N ARG A 84 -5.49 0.32 17.28
CA ARG A 84 -4.80 1.54 17.74
C ARG A 84 -3.46 1.26 18.42
N SER A 85 -2.77 0.24 17.93
CA SER A 85 -1.54 -0.29 18.51
C SER A 85 -0.41 -0.18 17.49
N PHE A 86 0.49 0.77 17.68
CA PHE A 86 1.58 1.05 16.75
C PHE A 86 2.87 0.40 17.26
N VAL A 87 3.47 -0.47 16.45
CA VAL A 87 4.78 -1.05 16.76
C VAL A 87 5.87 -0.04 16.43
N VAL A 88 6.58 0.43 17.44
CA VAL A 88 7.64 1.47 17.31
C VAL A 88 9.05 0.88 17.28
N LYS A 89 9.20 -0.37 17.72
CA LYS A 89 10.51 -1.04 17.75
C LYS A 89 10.34 -2.54 17.60
N LEU A 90 11.27 -3.16 16.88
CA LEU A 90 11.43 -4.60 16.77
C LEU A 90 12.90 -4.94 17.00
N THR A 91 13.15 -5.98 17.81
CA THR A 91 14.49 -6.51 18.04
C THR A 91 14.71 -7.82 17.29
N LYS A 92 15.97 -8.21 17.10
CA LYS A 92 16.36 -9.51 16.53
C LYS A 92 15.75 -10.72 17.27
N ASN A 93 15.49 -10.57 18.57
CA ASN A 93 14.88 -11.62 19.40
C ASN A 93 13.35 -11.61 19.36
N LYS A 94 12.74 -10.93 18.38
CA LYS A 94 11.29 -10.81 18.20
C LYS A 94 10.58 -10.16 19.40
N ILE A 95 11.25 -9.22 20.09
CA ILE A 95 10.62 -8.39 21.12
C ILE A 95 10.13 -7.12 20.43
N LEU A 96 8.82 -6.88 20.54
CA LEU A 96 8.15 -5.70 20.01
C LEU A 96 7.88 -4.69 21.12
N THR A 97 8.04 -3.40 20.81
CA THR A 97 7.54 -2.31 21.66
C THR A 97 6.33 -1.70 20.97
N LEU A 98 5.19 -1.72 21.64
CA LEU A 98 3.92 -1.20 21.17
C LEU A 98 3.59 0.12 21.86
N LEU A 99 3.23 1.11 21.05
CA LEU A 99 2.60 2.35 21.52
C LEU A 99 1.07 2.17 21.38
N LYS A 100 0.38 2.17 22.51
CA LYS A 100 -1.09 2.21 22.63
C LYS A 100 -1.50 3.54 23.24
N PRO A 101 -2.78 3.97 23.16
CA PRO A 101 -3.24 5.18 23.83
C PRO A 101 -2.87 5.20 25.32
N GLY A 102 -1.95 6.11 25.68
CA GLY A 102 -1.53 6.32 27.06
C GLY A 102 -0.50 5.32 27.62
N THR A 103 0.01 4.34 26.86
CA THR A 103 0.96 3.35 27.37
C THR A 103 1.93 2.84 26.33
N LEU A 104 3.09 2.37 26.83
CA LEU A 104 4.06 1.57 26.06
C LEU A 104 4.08 0.16 26.65
N GLU A 105 3.95 -0.84 25.79
CA GLU A 105 3.99 -2.26 26.17
C GLU A 105 5.11 -2.98 25.43
N GLN A 106 5.64 -4.02 26.05
CA GLN A 106 6.57 -4.95 25.41
C GLN A 106 5.99 -6.33 25.32
N ILE A 107 6.07 -6.91 24.12
CA ILE A 107 5.61 -8.26 23.81
C ILE A 107 6.77 -9.05 23.20
N GLU A 108 6.98 -10.26 23.71
CA GLU A 108 7.88 -11.24 23.12
C GLU A 108 7.06 -12.23 22.27
N ALA A 109 7.43 -12.39 21.01
CA ALA A 109 6.79 -13.34 20.11
C ALA A 109 7.65 -14.59 19.93
N ARG A 110 7.08 -15.79 20.11
CA ARG A 110 7.75 -17.04 19.74
C ARG A 110 7.88 -17.12 18.22
N ALA A 111 6.79 -16.82 17.50
CA ALA A 111 6.79 -16.59 16.05
C ALA A 111 6.22 -15.20 15.75
N LEU A 112 6.73 -14.55 14.70
CA LEU A 112 6.33 -13.21 14.29
C LEU A 112 6.10 -13.15 12.78
N ILE A 113 4.96 -12.58 12.36
CA ILE A 113 4.68 -12.29 10.96
C ILE A 113 4.59 -10.77 10.79
N MET A 114 5.40 -10.21 9.87
CA MET A 114 5.33 -8.81 9.47
C MET A 114 4.48 -8.68 8.21
N ALA A 115 3.36 -7.97 8.34
CA ALA A 115 2.38 -7.71 7.27
C ALA A 115 2.10 -6.21 7.16
N THR A 116 3.16 -5.39 7.29
CA THR A 116 3.12 -3.92 7.39
C THR A 116 2.76 -3.21 6.10
N GLY A 117 2.70 -3.95 4.98
CA GLY A 117 2.28 -3.42 3.69
C GLY A 117 3.36 -2.58 3.01
N CYS A 118 2.94 -1.51 2.34
CA CYS A 118 3.82 -0.61 1.60
C CYS A 118 3.34 0.84 1.73
N ARG A 119 4.22 1.79 1.38
CA ARG A 119 3.91 3.21 1.19
C ARG A 119 4.12 3.64 -0.25
N GLU A 120 3.52 4.74 -0.63
CA GLU A 120 3.66 5.31 -1.96
C GLU A 120 4.96 6.09 -2.10
N LYS A 121 5.52 6.08 -3.30
CA LYS A 121 6.63 6.99 -3.66
C LYS A 121 6.15 8.42 -3.66
N THR A 122 6.95 9.30 -3.03
CA THR A 122 6.67 10.72 -2.95
C THR A 122 7.31 11.49 -4.11
N ARG A 123 6.94 12.77 -4.24
CA ARG A 123 7.56 13.71 -5.16
C ARG A 123 9.09 13.75 -5.04
N GLU A 124 9.59 13.73 -3.81
CA GLU A 124 11.02 13.80 -3.51
C GLU A 124 11.78 12.58 -4.03
N MET A 125 11.16 11.42 -3.98
CA MET A 125 11.76 10.17 -4.48
C MET A 125 11.90 10.14 -5.99
N ILE A 126 10.99 10.80 -6.72
CA ILE A 126 11.06 10.95 -8.18
C ILE A 126 11.68 12.29 -8.59
N GLN A 127 12.16 13.08 -7.63
CA GLN A 127 12.95 14.29 -7.81
C GLN A 127 12.33 15.33 -8.76
N ILE A 128 11.02 15.59 -8.67
CA ILE A 128 10.39 16.63 -9.49
C ILE A 128 10.85 18.01 -8.99
N PRO A 129 11.53 18.81 -9.84
CA PRO A 129 12.02 20.14 -9.45
C PRO A 129 10.90 21.15 -9.21
N GLY A 130 11.25 22.29 -8.63
CA GLY A 130 10.36 23.44 -8.47
C GLY A 130 10.08 23.79 -7.01
N THR A 131 9.05 24.60 -6.79
CA THR A 131 8.63 25.04 -5.46
C THR A 131 7.93 23.89 -4.68
N ARG A 132 7.73 24.04 -3.37
CA ARG A 132 7.08 23.04 -2.50
C ARG A 132 5.77 23.59 -1.89
N PRO A 133 4.77 23.89 -2.71
CA PRO A 133 3.48 24.36 -2.25
C PRO A 133 2.64 23.22 -1.67
N ALA A 134 1.55 23.54 -0.98
CA ALA A 134 0.49 22.57 -0.72
C ALA A 134 -0.16 22.11 -2.04
N GLY A 135 -0.96 21.03 -2.01
CA GLY A 135 -1.68 20.50 -3.18
C GLY A 135 -0.91 19.39 -3.90
N ILE A 136 0.16 18.86 -3.31
CA ILE A 136 0.88 17.69 -3.86
C ILE A 136 0.60 16.51 -2.95
N PHE A 137 -0.09 15.48 -3.47
CA PHE A 137 -0.52 14.30 -2.75
C PHE A 137 -0.07 13.03 -3.45
N SER A 138 0.14 11.96 -2.71
CA SER A 138 0.13 10.63 -3.29
C SER A 138 -1.31 10.19 -3.61
N ALA A 139 -1.47 9.28 -4.56
CA ALA A 139 -2.80 8.85 -5.02
C ALA A 139 -3.59 8.15 -3.90
N GLY A 140 -2.94 7.32 -3.09
CA GLY A 140 -3.60 6.64 -1.96
C GLY A 140 -3.99 7.61 -0.83
N LEU A 141 -3.18 8.65 -0.57
CA LEU A 141 -3.58 9.69 0.38
C LEU A 141 -4.81 10.46 -0.12
N ALA A 142 -4.84 10.84 -1.39
CA ALA A 142 -6.01 11.49 -1.98
C ALA A 142 -7.24 10.57 -1.96
N GLN A 143 -7.05 9.27 -2.19
CA GLN A 143 -8.10 8.27 -2.08
C GLN A 143 -8.68 8.20 -0.65
N LYS A 144 -7.82 8.22 0.37
CA LYS A 144 -8.24 8.25 1.78
C LYS A 144 -9.02 9.53 2.09
N LEU A 145 -8.50 10.69 1.69
CA LEU A 145 -9.18 11.97 1.89
C LEU A 145 -10.60 11.96 1.30
N MET A 146 -10.76 11.43 0.09
CA MET A 146 -12.06 11.39 -0.57
C MET A 146 -13.00 10.32 -0.02
N ASN A 147 -12.52 9.10 0.08
CA ASN A 147 -13.38 7.94 0.32
C ASN A 147 -13.65 7.68 1.81
N ILE A 148 -12.77 8.17 2.70
CA ILE A 148 -12.91 8.01 4.15
C ILE A 148 -13.29 9.33 4.81
N GLU A 149 -12.60 10.43 4.45
CA GLU A 149 -12.78 11.72 5.13
C GLU A 149 -13.80 12.64 4.44
N GLY A 150 -14.27 12.31 3.24
CA GLY A 150 -15.20 13.13 2.46
C GLY A 150 -14.63 14.47 1.98
N LEU A 151 -13.31 14.55 1.80
CA LEU A 151 -12.59 15.77 1.45
C LEU A 151 -12.06 15.70 0.01
N LEU A 152 -12.42 16.68 -0.81
CA LEU A 152 -11.86 16.81 -2.17
C LEU A 152 -10.48 17.48 -2.09
N PRO A 153 -9.39 16.83 -2.60
CA PRO A 153 -8.02 17.34 -2.47
C PRO A 153 -7.75 18.61 -3.29
N GLY A 154 -8.54 18.87 -4.32
CA GLY A 154 -8.47 20.05 -5.17
C GLY A 154 -9.45 20.02 -6.33
N LYS A 155 -9.40 21.06 -7.19
CA LYS A 155 -10.36 21.23 -8.29
C LYS A 155 -9.76 21.03 -9.67
N ASN A 156 -8.51 21.46 -9.88
CA ASN A 156 -7.78 21.33 -11.15
C ASN A 156 -6.58 20.43 -10.96
N ILE A 157 -6.65 19.20 -11.45
CA ILE A 157 -5.76 18.13 -11.03
C ILE A 157 -4.92 17.60 -12.19
N VAL A 158 -3.62 17.45 -11.95
CA VAL A 158 -2.71 16.70 -12.83
C VAL A 158 -2.31 15.42 -12.11
N VAL A 159 -2.49 14.27 -12.76
CA VAL A 159 -2.08 12.96 -12.25
C VAL A 159 -0.75 12.57 -12.87
N VAL A 160 0.19 12.09 -12.06
CA VAL A 160 1.51 11.61 -12.48
C VAL A 160 1.58 10.11 -12.29
N GLY A 161 1.75 9.38 -13.40
CA GLY A 161 1.71 7.93 -13.47
C GLY A 161 0.34 7.38 -13.88
N SER A 162 0.35 6.39 -14.76
CA SER A 162 -0.82 5.75 -15.34
C SER A 162 -1.03 4.31 -14.86
N GLY A 163 -0.57 3.98 -13.66
CA GLY A 163 -0.95 2.75 -12.98
C GLY A 163 -2.42 2.75 -12.55
N ASP A 164 -3.00 1.60 -12.22
CA ASP A 164 -4.43 1.46 -11.94
C ASP A 164 -4.94 2.44 -10.87
N ILE A 165 -4.20 2.67 -9.79
CA ILE A 165 -4.59 3.64 -8.76
C ILE A 165 -4.70 5.05 -9.32
N GLY A 166 -3.74 5.48 -10.16
CA GLY A 166 -3.78 6.80 -10.81
C GLY A 166 -4.99 6.96 -11.73
N LEU A 167 -5.29 5.93 -12.52
CA LEU A 167 -6.45 5.91 -13.44
C LEU A 167 -7.78 5.92 -12.68
N ILE A 168 -7.92 5.05 -11.67
CA ILE A 168 -9.12 4.97 -10.82
C ILE A 168 -9.35 6.30 -10.10
N MET A 169 -8.29 6.94 -9.61
CA MET A 169 -8.40 8.24 -8.95
C MET A 169 -8.73 9.36 -9.92
N ALA A 170 -8.21 9.34 -11.15
CA ALA A 170 -8.60 10.32 -12.18
C ALA A 170 -10.11 10.28 -12.42
N ARG A 171 -10.68 9.07 -12.64
CA ARG A 171 -12.12 8.88 -12.75
C ARG A 171 -12.86 9.32 -11.49
N ARG A 172 -12.42 8.90 -10.31
CA ARG A 172 -13.08 9.21 -9.04
C ARG A 172 -13.15 10.71 -8.78
N LEU A 173 -12.05 11.42 -9.00
CA LEU A 173 -11.98 12.89 -8.85
C LEU A 173 -12.94 13.61 -9.80
N THR A 174 -13.02 13.15 -11.05
CA THR A 174 -13.95 13.71 -12.03
C THR A 174 -15.41 13.50 -11.62
N LEU A 175 -15.76 12.33 -11.10
CA LEU A 175 -17.11 12.04 -10.58
C LEU A 175 -17.48 12.91 -9.38
N GLU A 176 -16.51 13.36 -8.59
CA GLU A 176 -16.72 14.28 -7.45
C GLU A 176 -16.66 15.77 -7.87
N GLY A 177 -16.61 16.05 -9.17
CA GLY A 177 -16.67 17.41 -9.71
C GLY A 177 -15.35 18.14 -9.81
N ALA A 178 -14.20 17.47 -9.67
CA ALA A 178 -12.91 18.02 -10.02
C ALA A 178 -12.67 17.90 -11.54
N GLU A 179 -11.85 18.79 -12.09
CA GLU A 179 -11.36 18.71 -13.46
C GLU A 179 -9.98 18.06 -13.46
N VAL A 180 -9.88 16.85 -13.99
CA VAL A 180 -8.59 16.20 -14.23
C VAL A 180 -8.05 16.67 -15.58
N LYS A 181 -7.06 17.56 -15.53
CA LYS A 181 -6.47 18.21 -16.72
C LYS A 181 -5.69 17.24 -17.59
N ALA A 182 -4.99 16.29 -16.97
CA ALA A 182 -4.17 15.30 -17.66
C ALA A 182 -3.68 14.20 -16.74
N VAL A 183 -3.36 13.05 -17.34
CA VAL A 183 -2.49 12.00 -16.77
C VAL A 183 -1.16 12.05 -17.52
N ILE A 184 -0.06 12.16 -16.78
CA ILE A 184 1.31 12.25 -17.32
C ILE A 184 2.03 10.93 -17.04
N GLU A 185 2.44 10.24 -18.11
CA GLU A 185 3.14 8.95 -18.03
C GLU A 185 4.50 9.03 -18.73
N ILE A 186 5.54 8.65 -17.99
CA ILE A 186 6.91 8.70 -18.51
C ILE A 186 7.19 7.58 -19.53
N GLN A 187 6.46 6.47 -19.43
CA GLN A 187 6.59 5.34 -20.35
C GLN A 187 5.86 5.59 -21.66
N ASN A 188 6.18 4.78 -22.66
CA ASN A 188 5.52 4.83 -23.97
C ASN A 188 4.15 4.13 -24.02
N GLN A 189 3.70 3.57 -22.90
CA GLN A 189 2.40 2.93 -22.72
C GLN A 189 1.89 3.08 -21.29
N SER A 190 0.58 3.01 -21.10
CA SER A 190 -0.03 2.95 -19.77
C SER A 190 0.39 1.68 -19.05
N ARG A 191 0.58 1.76 -17.73
CA ARG A 191 0.88 0.62 -16.85
C ARG A 191 -0.37 0.01 -16.22
N GLY A 192 -1.50 0.71 -16.26
CA GLY A 192 -2.77 0.20 -15.78
C GLY A 192 -3.42 -0.77 -16.77
N LEU A 193 -4.39 -1.52 -16.29
CA LEU A 193 -5.17 -2.43 -17.11
C LEU A 193 -5.89 -1.66 -18.24
N ILE A 194 -5.98 -2.24 -19.43
CA ILE A 194 -6.64 -1.61 -20.60
C ILE A 194 -8.06 -1.17 -20.26
N ARG A 195 -8.82 -1.99 -19.52
CA ARG A 195 -10.17 -1.63 -19.08
C ARG A 195 -10.20 -0.34 -18.25
N ASN A 196 -9.18 -0.09 -17.42
CA ASN A 196 -9.09 1.11 -16.61
C ASN A 196 -8.67 2.33 -17.44
N VAL A 197 -7.87 2.14 -18.51
CA VAL A 197 -7.60 3.23 -19.47
C VAL A 197 -8.90 3.68 -20.13
N VAL A 198 -9.70 2.76 -20.63
CA VAL A 198 -11.00 3.06 -21.26
C VAL A 198 -11.95 3.72 -20.25
N GLN A 199 -12.28 2.99 -19.16
CA GLN A 199 -13.31 3.41 -18.20
C GLN A 199 -12.95 4.62 -17.35
N CYS A 200 -11.66 4.92 -17.19
CA CYS A 200 -11.20 5.99 -16.30
C CYS A 200 -10.71 7.22 -17.06
N LEU A 201 -10.26 7.08 -18.29
CA LEU A 201 -9.76 8.22 -19.08
C LEU A 201 -10.60 8.47 -20.32
N GLU A 202 -10.79 7.47 -21.20
CA GLU A 202 -11.49 7.67 -22.49
C GLU A 202 -12.95 8.08 -22.30
N ASP A 203 -13.69 7.36 -21.42
CA ASP A 203 -15.09 7.67 -21.09
C ASP A 203 -15.28 9.08 -20.49
N PHE A 204 -14.24 9.66 -19.93
CA PHE A 204 -14.24 11.00 -19.31
C PHE A 204 -13.48 12.06 -20.13
N ASN A 205 -12.96 11.70 -21.31
CA ASN A 205 -12.13 12.58 -22.14
C ASN A 205 -10.93 13.17 -21.41
N ILE A 206 -10.31 12.41 -20.50
CA ILE A 206 -9.11 12.83 -19.76
C ILE A 206 -7.87 12.57 -20.62
N PRO A 207 -7.06 13.58 -20.95
CA PRO A 207 -5.87 13.42 -21.79
C PRO A 207 -4.81 12.54 -21.09
N LEU A 208 -4.24 11.57 -21.83
CA LEU A 208 -3.09 10.77 -21.41
C LEU A 208 -1.86 11.17 -22.25
N TYR A 209 -0.86 11.74 -21.60
CA TYR A 209 0.41 12.11 -22.24
C TYR A 209 1.46 11.03 -21.95
N LEU A 210 1.65 10.11 -22.89
CA LEU A 210 2.71 9.10 -22.86
C LEU A 210 4.06 9.67 -23.30
N ASN A 211 5.17 9.12 -22.80
CA ASN A 211 6.52 9.65 -22.99
C ASN A 211 6.66 11.11 -22.50
N HIS A 212 5.99 11.47 -21.41
CA HIS A 212 6.06 12.81 -20.83
C HIS A 212 6.39 12.73 -19.33
N LYS A 213 7.07 13.75 -18.83
CA LYS A 213 7.30 13.94 -17.40
C LYS A 213 7.06 15.39 -16.99
N ILE A 214 6.72 15.58 -15.72
CA ILE A 214 6.74 16.92 -15.12
C ILE A 214 8.19 17.34 -14.92
N THR A 215 8.56 18.48 -15.46
CA THR A 215 9.91 19.06 -15.37
C THR A 215 10.02 20.09 -14.27
N ARG A 216 8.91 20.74 -13.89
CA ARG A 216 8.90 21.73 -12.81
C ARG A 216 7.49 21.94 -12.24
N ILE A 217 7.44 22.16 -10.92
CA ILE A 217 6.22 22.56 -10.19
C ILE A 217 6.37 24.02 -9.77
N TYR A 218 5.29 24.79 -9.93
CA TYR A 218 5.18 26.17 -9.51
C TYR A 218 4.02 26.35 -8.54
N GLY A 219 4.16 27.32 -7.68
CA GLY A 219 3.18 27.75 -6.70
C GLY A 219 3.85 28.27 -5.45
N ASN A 220 3.12 29.04 -4.67
CA ASN A 220 3.58 29.57 -3.40
C ASN A 220 2.85 28.87 -2.22
N LYS A 221 1.62 29.28 -1.93
CA LYS A 221 0.82 28.64 -0.87
C LYS A 221 0.27 27.28 -1.33
N ARG A 222 -0.12 27.19 -2.60
CA ARG A 222 -0.65 25.99 -3.25
C ARG A 222 -0.04 25.84 -4.64
N ALA A 223 -0.10 24.67 -5.24
CA ALA A 223 0.28 24.45 -6.63
C ALA A 223 -0.55 25.36 -7.54
N GLU A 224 0.08 25.93 -8.55
CA GLU A 224 -0.53 26.86 -9.53
C GLU A 224 -0.41 26.33 -10.95
N LYS A 225 0.71 25.69 -11.27
CA LYS A 225 0.95 25.05 -12.56
C LYS A 225 2.11 24.06 -12.51
N VAL A 226 2.17 23.21 -13.52
CA VAL A 226 3.32 22.35 -13.82
C VAL A 226 3.80 22.56 -15.25
N ASP A 227 5.12 22.45 -15.43
CA ASP A 227 5.70 22.30 -16.76
C ASP A 227 5.86 20.81 -17.06
N VAL A 228 5.47 20.41 -18.26
CA VAL A 228 5.51 19.05 -18.78
C VAL A 228 6.33 19.04 -20.05
N ALA A 229 7.19 18.05 -20.25
CA ALA A 229 7.94 17.88 -21.48
C ALA A 229 7.96 16.43 -21.93
N LYS A 230 8.05 16.23 -23.23
CA LYS A 230 8.27 14.92 -23.84
C LYS A 230 9.67 14.40 -23.51
N VAL A 231 9.78 13.10 -23.37
CA VAL A 231 11.07 12.40 -23.09
C VAL A 231 11.42 11.40 -24.18
N ASP A 232 12.71 11.16 -24.35
CA ASP A 232 13.24 10.07 -25.17
C ASP A 232 13.20 8.72 -24.41
N ASN A 233 13.70 7.66 -25.06
CA ASN A 233 13.75 6.31 -24.49
C ASN A 233 14.69 6.19 -23.27
N GLN A 234 15.52 7.20 -22.99
CA GLN A 234 16.41 7.29 -21.85
C GLN A 234 15.87 8.24 -20.77
N PHE A 235 14.62 8.70 -20.96
CA PHE A 235 13.91 9.66 -20.10
C PHE A 235 14.54 11.04 -20.02
N ASN A 236 15.38 11.43 -21.00
CA ASN A 236 15.87 12.79 -21.16
C ASN A 236 14.82 13.66 -21.83
N VAL A 237 14.75 14.92 -21.41
CA VAL A 237 13.81 15.91 -21.99
C VAL A 237 14.19 16.21 -23.43
N ILE A 238 13.22 16.12 -24.34
CA ILE A 238 13.37 16.53 -25.73
C ILE A 238 13.23 18.06 -25.80
N ALA A 239 14.23 18.71 -26.41
CA ALA A 239 14.23 20.16 -26.54
C ALA A 239 12.97 20.68 -27.28
N ASN A 240 12.47 21.85 -26.86
CA ASN A 240 11.30 22.53 -27.43
C ASN A 240 9.98 21.73 -27.35
N SER A 241 9.89 20.70 -26.52
CA SER A 241 8.65 19.93 -26.31
C SER A 241 7.86 20.38 -25.07
N GLN A 242 8.36 21.36 -24.34
CA GLN A 242 7.80 21.80 -23.06
C GLN A 242 6.53 22.62 -23.24
N PHE A 243 5.54 22.35 -22.40
CA PHE A 243 4.31 23.13 -22.25
C PHE A 243 3.90 23.18 -20.79
N SER A 244 2.98 24.07 -20.44
CA SER A 244 2.49 24.22 -19.06
C SER A 244 1.04 23.79 -18.93
N ILE A 245 0.68 23.22 -17.77
CA ILE A 245 -0.69 22.90 -17.37
C ILE A 245 -0.97 23.63 -16.05
N GLU A 246 -2.00 24.48 -16.05
CA GLU A 246 -2.49 25.10 -14.81
C GLU A 246 -3.22 24.06 -13.95
N CYS A 247 -2.87 23.99 -12.67
CA CYS A 247 -3.47 23.05 -11.73
C CYS A 247 -3.29 23.54 -10.29
N ASP A 248 -4.24 23.21 -9.43
CA ASP A 248 -4.14 23.45 -8.00
C ASP A 248 -3.73 22.20 -7.21
N THR A 249 -3.68 21.05 -7.88
CA THR A 249 -3.38 19.76 -7.26
C THR A 249 -2.59 18.84 -8.20
N ILE A 250 -1.60 18.17 -7.64
CA ILE A 250 -0.78 17.19 -8.33
C ILE A 250 -0.90 15.87 -7.57
N LEU A 251 -1.32 14.82 -8.26
CA LEU A 251 -1.50 13.49 -7.71
C LEU A 251 -0.36 12.58 -8.16
N ILE A 252 0.43 12.08 -7.24
CA ILE A 252 1.58 11.21 -7.54
C ILE A 252 1.16 9.74 -7.42
N SER A 253 1.24 8.99 -8.53
CA SER A 253 0.91 7.57 -8.63
C SER A 253 2.01 6.79 -9.36
N VAL A 254 3.23 6.79 -8.79
CA VAL A 254 4.45 6.33 -9.48
C VAL A 254 5.08 5.09 -8.84
N GLY A 255 4.30 4.33 -8.12
CA GLY A 255 4.71 3.06 -7.52
C GLY A 255 4.81 3.09 -6.00
N LEU A 256 5.09 1.92 -5.45
CA LEU A 256 5.04 1.60 -4.04
C LEU A 256 6.41 1.19 -3.52
N ILE A 257 6.61 1.28 -2.21
CA ILE A 257 7.81 0.83 -1.50
C ILE A 257 7.35 -0.01 -0.31
N PRO A 258 7.84 -1.25 -0.16
CA PRO A 258 7.61 -2.06 1.03
C PRO A 258 7.96 -1.34 2.32
N GLU A 259 7.13 -1.50 3.36
CA GLU A 259 7.28 -0.84 4.66
C GLU A 259 8.10 -1.73 5.60
N ASN A 260 9.43 -1.54 5.61
CA ASN A 260 10.38 -2.47 6.22
C ASN A 260 11.28 -1.87 7.31
N GLU A 261 11.01 -0.68 7.84
CA GLU A 261 11.82 -0.07 8.91
C GLU A 261 11.95 -0.96 10.14
N LEU A 262 10.89 -1.66 10.54
CA LEU A 262 10.93 -2.61 11.67
C LEU A 262 11.80 -3.84 11.35
N ILE A 263 11.79 -4.28 10.11
CA ILE A 263 12.62 -5.39 9.62
C ILE A 263 14.11 -5.02 9.66
N GLU A 264 14.44 -3.80 9.22
CA GLU A 264 15.80 -3.26 9.32
C GLU A 264 16.25 -3.10 10.78
N MET A 265 15.36 -2.63 11.68
CA MET A 265 15.64 -2.57 13.13
C MET A 265 15.97 -3.94 13.72
N ALA A 266 15.37 -5.02 13.21
CA ALA A 266 15.69 -6.39 13.60
C ALA A 266 17.00 -6.90 13.00
N GLY A 267 17.66 -6.12 12.14
CA GLY A 267 18.94 -6.44 11.52
C GLY A 267 18.82 -7.31 10.26
N ILE A 268 17.66 -7.35 9.63
CA ILE A 268 17.45 -8.05 8.35
C ILE A 268 17.76 -7.07 7.20
N PRO A 269 18.68 -7.43 6.27
CA PRO A 269 18.99 -6.60 5.13
C PRO A 269 17.80 -6.48 4.17
N ILE A 270 17.73 -5.36 3.45
CA ILE A 270 16.76 -5.15 2.37
C ILE A 270 17.39 -5.48 1.02
N ASP A 271 16.68 -6.25 0.20
CA ASP A 271 17.09 -6.54 -1.17
C ASP A 271 16.87 -5.30 -2.06
N PRO A 272 17.93 -4.74 -2.67
CA PRO A 272 17.83 -3.54 -3.48
C PRO A 272 16.99 -3.72 -4.76
N LYS A 273 16.72 -4.94 -5.19
CA LYS A 273 15.91 -5.23 -6.38
C LYS A 273 14.40 -5.15 -6.09
N THR A 274 13.99 -5.69 -4.94
CA THR A 274 12.57 -5.76 -4.56
C THR A 274 12.16 -4.68 -3.55
N ASN A 275 13.14 -4.06 -2.87
CA ASN A 275 12.97 -3.24 -1.66
C ASN A 275 12.26 -3.99 -0.52
N GLY A 276 12.13 -5.31 -0.64
CA GLY A 276 11.63 -6.21 0.40
C GLY A 276 12.79 -6.74 1.26
N PRO A 277 12.49 -7.50 2.32
CA PRO A 277 13.53 -8.11 3.14
C PRO A 277 14.32 -9.16 2.35
N ALA A 278 15.61 -9.26 2.60
CA ALA A 278 16.41 -10.35 2.08
C ALA A 278 15.81 -11.69 2.55
N SER A 279 15.54 -12.56 1.61
CA SER A 279 14.89 -13.84 1.84
C SER A 279 15.51 -14.93 0.97
N THR A 280 15.57 -16.13 1.50
CA THR A 280 15.98 -17.32 0.74
C THR A 280 14.81 -18.09 0.17
N GLU A 281 13.60 -17.90 0.74
CA GLU A 281 12.36 -18.56 0.36
C GLU A 281 11.17 -17.62 0.56
N LEU A 282 10.05 -17.93 -0.11
CA LEU A 282 8.82 -17.14 0.02
C LEU A 282 8.42 -17.00 1.50
N ASN A 283 8.17 -15.76 1.92
CA ASN A 283 7.75 -15.36 3.26
C ASN A 283 8.74 -15.64 4.41
N LYS A 284 9.87 -16.31 4.20
CA LYS A 284 10.89 -16.55 5.23
C LYS A 284 11.92 -15.44 5.29
N THR A 285 12.46 -15.18 6.48
CA THR A 285 13.60 -14.29 6.70
C THR A 285 14.79 -15.05 7.27
N PRO A 286 15.99 -14.45 7.30
CA PRO A 286 17.15 -15.07 7.94
C PRO A 286 17.02 -15.28 9.45
N ILE A 287 16.03 -14.66 10.11
CA ILE A 287 15.76 -14.84 11.55
C ILE A 287 14.73 -15.96 11.72
N PRO A 288 15.07 -17.08 12.38
CA PRO A 288 14.15 -18.17 12.62
C PRO A 288 12.88 -17.72 13.37
N GLY A 289 11.71 -18.11 12.86
CA GLY A 289 10.41 -17.74 13.43
C GLY A 289 10.00 -16.29 13.16
N LEU A 290 10.71 -15.56 12.28
CA LEU A 290 10.28 -14.28 11.77
C LEU A 290 9.95 -14.42 10.29
N PHE A 291 8.73 -14.09 9.92
CA PHE A 291 8.17 -14.20 8.58
C PHE A 291 7.70 -12.82 8.09
N VAL A 292 7.65 -12.63 6.76
CA VAL A 292 7.16 -11.39 6.14
C VAL A 292 6.22 -11.76 5.00
N CYS A 293 5.07 -11.10 4.89
CA CYS A 293 4.10 -11.37 3.84
C CYS A 293 3.42 -10.11 3.29
N GLY A 294 2.72 -10.26 2.17
CA GLY A 294 2.05 -9.16 1.49
C GLY A 294 3.02 -8.13 0.93
N ASN A 295 2.57 -6.88 0.83
CA ASN A 295 3.34 -5.80 0.21
C ASN A 295 4.60 -5.37 0.99
N SER A 296 4.78 -5.82 2.22
CA SER A 296 6.05 -5.67 2.94
C SER A 296 7.11 -6.66 2.47
N PHE A 297 6.71 -7.80 1.90
CA PHE A 297 7.63 -8.78 1.29
C PHE A 297 7.98 -8.38 -0.16
N LYS A 298 6.97 -8.21 -0.99
CA LYS A 298 7.05 -7.71 -2.38
C LYS A 298 5.74 -7.03 -2.73
N VAL A 299 5.78 -6.06 -3.63
CA VAL A 299 4.56 -5.39 -4.11
C VAL A 299 3.77 -6.31 -5.03
N TYR A 300 2.48 -6.45 -4.77
CA TYR A 300 1.52 -7.22 -5.57
C TYR A 300 0.56 -6.27 -6.29
N ASP A 301 0.06 -6.71 -7.44
CA ASP A 301 -0.95 -5.99 -8.21
C ASP A 301 -2.39 -6.24 -7.71
N LEU A 302 -2.65 -7.40 -7.10
CA LEU A 302 -3.99 -7.82 -6.67
C LEU A 302 -4.02 -8.20 -5.19
N ALA A 303 -5.04 -7.75 -4.47
CA ALA A 303 -5.27 -8.09 -3.06
C ALA A 303 -5.52 -9.60 -2.87
N ASP A 304 -6.16 -10.26 -3.84
CA ASP A 304 -6.42 -11.70 -3.83
C ASP A 304 -5.12 -12.51 -3.78
N SER A 305 -4.11 -12.07 -4.56
CA SER A 305 -2.77 -12.68 -4.52
C SER A 305 -2.06 -12.41 -3.21
N VAL A 306 -2.23 -11.20 -2.64
CA VAL A 306 -1.70 -10.87 -1.31
C VAL A 306 -2.23 -11.83 -0.26
N SER A 307 -3.55 -12.04 -0.19
CA SER A 307 -4.16 -12.92 0.80
C SER A 307 -3.71 -14.37 0.62
N ARG A 308 -3.74 -14.89 -0.61
CA ARG A 308 -3.33 -16.27 -0.92
C ARG A 308 -1.88 -16.54 -0.52
N ASP A 309 -0.94 -15.68 -0.93
CA ASP A 309 0.48 -15.87 -0.62
C ASP A 309 0.76 -15.65 0.88
N SER A 310 -0.07 -14.88 1.57
CA SER A 310 0.07 -14.62 3.01
C SER A 310 -0.46 -15.78 3.89
N GLU A 311 -1.36 -16.62 3.36
CA GLU A 311 -1.75 -17.86 4.05
C GLU A 311 -0.54 -18.78 4.28
N LEU A 312 0.42 -18.82 3.34
CA LEU A 312 1.66 -19.56 3.51
C LEU A 312 2.48 -19.05 4.72
N ALA A 313 2.49 -17.74 5.00
CA ALA A 313 3.18 -17.22 6.18
C ALA A 313 2.57 -17.73 7.48
N GLY A 314 1.24 -17.84 7.56
CA GLY A 314 0.52 -18.43 8.69
C GLY A 314 0.85 -19.91 8.88
N GLU A 315 0.86 -20.69 7.79
CA GLU A 315 1.25 -22.10 7.81
C GLU A 315 2.70 -22.28 8.28
N LEU A 316 3.65 -21.52 7.71
CA LEU A 316 5.07 -21.58 8.09
C LEU A 316 5.30 -21.23 9.56
N ALA A 317 4.58 -20.23 10.08
CA ALA A 317 4.63 -19.87 11.49
C ALA A 317 4.11 -21.02 12.38
N ALA A 318 3.03 -21.68 11.98
CA ALA A 318 2.51 -22.85 12.69
C ALA A 318 3.45 -24.05 12.64
N GLN A 319 4.10 -24.30 11.52
CA GLN A 319 5.13 -25.35 11.40
C GLN A 319 6.32 -25.07 12.33
N TYR A 320 6.81 -23.83 12.35
CA TYR A 320 7.90 -23.40 13.20
C TYR A 320 7.59 -23.60 14.70
N LEU A 321 6.40 -23.18 15.14
CA LEU A 321 5.97 -23.31 16.54
C LEU A 321 5.83 -24.77 17.01
N ARG A 322 5.53 -25.69 16.09
CA ARG A 322 5.48 -27.13 16.34
C ARG A 322 6.83 -27.84 16.24
N GLY A 323 7.93 -27.09 16.03
CA GLY A 323 9.27 -27.66 15.89
C GLY A 323 9.47 -28.48 14.60
N LYS A 324 8.64 -28.23 13.59
CA LYS A 324 8.85 -28.82 12.25
C LYS A 324 9.74 -27.86 11.45
N PRO A 325 10.82 -28.35 10.79
CA PRO A 325 11.74 -27.54 10.02
C PRO A 325 11.08 -26.91 8.77
#